data_dd4f6a0f363a2c99e700b7d64c319135
#
_entry.id   dd4f6a0f363a2c99e700b7d64c319135
#
_cell.length_a   1.000
_cell.length_b   1.000
_cell.length_c   1.000
_cell.angle_alpha   90.00
_cell.angle_beta   90.00
_cell.angle_gamma   90.00
#
_symmetry.space_group_name_H-M   'P 1'
#
loop_
_entity.id
_entity.type
_entity.pdbx_description
1 polymer ?
#
loop_
_entity_poly.entity_id
_entity_poly.type
_entity_poly.pdbx_seq_one_letter_code
_entity_poly.pdbx_strand_id
1 'polypeptide(L)'
;MNPSSNIDGDFLIGPDYIPAPELTPVSGAPKGKTETFIMNSADSKIFPGITKVPPDGPANYVPPDLTNVATYPKAYKRTVKVYIPAGYVAGTPAPVIVVQDGPDKNLPLVLDNLIARHRVPAMVAVMIQNGGGDAQGSERGLEYDTMSGRYADFVESEVFPLVEKNCGVTISHDPEARAAMGISSGGIAAFSMAWYHPELYRRVITYSGTYVNQASPTDPKTPHGGWEYHEHLIPQNPTKPIRV
;
A
#
# COMPACT_ATOMS: atom_id res chain seq x y z
N MET A 1 -5.32 -11.53 -32.54
CA MET A 1 -5.77 -10.65 -33.65
C MET A 1 -6.38 -9.41 -33.02
N ASN A 2 -5.89 -8.22 -33.32
CA ASN A 2 -6.56 -7.00 -32.89
C ASN A 2 -7.87 -6.88 -33.68
N PRO A 3 -9.02 -6.64 -33.03
CA PRO A 3 -10.25 -6.35 -33.74
C PRO A 3 -10.04 -5.12 -34.64
N SER A 4 -10.58 -5.14 -35.84
CA SER A 4 -10.50 -3.98 -36.71
C SER A 4 -11.26 -2.82 -36.06
N SER A 5 -10.68 -1.63 -36.06
CA SER A 5 -11.14 -0.44 -35.34
C SER A 5 -12.53 0.11 -35.77
N ASN A 6 -13.26 -0.57 -36.64
CA ASN A 6 -14.49 -0.10 -37.24
C ASN A 6 -15.71 -0.99 -36.97
N ILE A 7 -15.64 -1.91 -36.02
CA ILE A 7 -16.77 -2.81 -35.69
C ILE A 7 -17.11 -2.65 -34.22
N ASP A 8 -18.28 -2.08 -33.96
CA ASP A 8 -18.93 -2.16 -32.65
C ASP A 8 -19.56 -3.56 -32.49
N GLY A 9 -19.33 -4.22 -31.37
CA GLY A 9 -19.90 -5.52 -31.07
C GLY A 9 -19.32 -6.16 -29.82
N ASP A 10 -19.90 -7.29 -29.42
CA ASP A 10 -19.38 -8.09 -28.33
C ASP A 10 -18.16 -8.88 -28.80
N PHE A 11 -17.03 -8.64 -28.15
CA PHE A 11 -15.79 -9.33 -28.44
C PHE A 11 -15.40 -10.22 -27.28
N LEU A 12 -15.10 -11.49 -27.55
CA LEU A 12 -14.39 -12.34 -26.61
C LEU A 12 -12.89 -12.04 -26.72
N ILE A 13 -12.36 -11.35 -25.73
CA ILE A 13 -10.92 -11.09 -25.60
C ILE A 13 -10.33 -12.14 -24.67
N GLY A 14 -9.55 -13.03 -25.24
CA GLY A 14 -8.98 -14.15 -24.50
C GLY A 14 -7.50 -14.34 -24.75
N PRO A 15 -6.83 -15.24 -24.08
CA PRO A 15 -7.38 -16.45 -23.42
C PRO A 15 -8.13 -16.16 -22.12
N ASP A 16 -8.92 -17.13 -21.68
CA ASP A 16 -9.61 -17.07 -20.39
C ASP A 16 -8.60 -16.83 -19.24
N TYR A 17 -9.03 -16.07 -18.24
CA TYR A 17 -8.19 -15.83 -17.07
C TYR A 17 -7.97 -17.13 -16.30
N ILE A 18 -6.72 -17.52 -16.15
CA ILE A 18 -6.29 -18.67 -15.35
C ILE A 18 -5.67 -18.14 -14.06
N PRO A 19 -6.16 -18.55 -12.87
CA PRO A 19 -5.55 -18.16 -11.61
C PRO A 19 -4.06 -18.51 -11.57
N ALA A 20 -3.25 -17.64 -10.98
CA ALA A 20 -1.82 -17.88 -10.84
C ALA A 20 -1.54 -19.18 -10.07
N PRO A 21 -0.55 -19.98 -10.48
CA PRO A 21 -0.26 -21.26 -9.84
C PRO A 21 0.15 -21.12 -8.37
N GLU A 22 0.60 -19.93 -7.96
CA GLU A 22 0.93 -19.59 -6.58
C GLU A 22 -0.30 -19.51 -5.66
N LEU A 23 -1.50 -19.44 -6.22
CA LEU A 23 -2.77 -19.52 -5.47
C LEU A 23 -3.19 -20.96 -5.12
N THR A 24 -2.49 -21.96 -5.65
CA THR A 24 -2.73 -23.38 -5.33
C THR A 24 -1.71 -23.84 -4.30
N PRO A 25 -2.14 -24.40 -3.14
CA PRO A 25 -1.22 -24.88 -2.13
C PRO A 25 -0.24 -25.92 -2.69
N VAL A 26 1.06 -25.71 -2.42
CA VAL A 26 2.10 -26.69 -2.74
C VAL A 26 2.18 -27.72 -1.62
N SER A 27 2.09 -29.01 -1.96
CA SER A 27 2.23 -30.09 -0.98
C SER A 27 3.59 -30.04 -0.33
N GLY A 28 3.62 -30.10 1.01
CA GLY A 28 4.88 -30.06 1.78
C GLY A 28 5.52 -28.68 1.92
N ALA A 29 4.96 -27.62 1.33
CA ALA A 29 5.47 -26.25 1.56
C ALA A 29 5.28 -25.89 3.04
N PRO A 30 6.36 -25.45 3.73
CA PRO A 30 6.25 -24.94 5.10
C PRO A 30 5.31 -23.75 5.15
N LYS A 31 4.38 -23.76 6.10
CA LYS A 31 3.39 -22.68 6.24
C LYS A 31 3.86 -21.68 7.29
N GLY A 32 3.87 -20.42 6.92
CA GLY A 32 4.04 -19.30 7.84
C GLY A 32 2.82 -19.14 8.76
N LYS A 33 2.96 -18.30 9.76
CA LYS A 33 1.86 -17.90 10.65
C LYS A 33 1.44 -16.45 10.42
N THR A 34 0.23 -16.13 10.82
CA THR A 34 -0.26 -14.75 10.78
C THR A 34 -0.66 -14.28 12.17
N GLU A 35 -0.24 -13.08 12.51
CA GLU A 35 -0.64 -12.37 13.71
C GLU A 35 -1.47 -11.13 13.33
N THR A 36 -2.37 -10.70 14.18
CA THR A 36 -3.22 -9.55 13.89
C THR A 36 -3.38 -8.69 15.13
N PHE A 37 -3.26 -7.38 14.97
CA PHE A 37 -3.53 -6.42 16.02
C PHE A 37 -4.26 -5.19 15.47
N ILE A 38 -4.81 -4.39 16.38
CA ILE A 38 -5.54 -3.16 16.06
C ILE A 38 -4.70 -1.96 16.51
N MET A 39 -4.58 -0.98 15.62
CA MET A 39 -4.07 0.35 15.94
C MET A 39 -5.24 1.33 16.05
N ASN A 40 -5.23 2.15 17.10
CA ASN A 40 -6.18 3.26 17.21
C ASN A 40 -5.52 4.51 16.62
N SER A 41 -6.18 5.17 15.69
CA SER A 41 -5.65 6.38 15.06
C SER A 41 -5.48 7.54 16.05
N ALA A 42 -6.25 7.54 17.16
CA ALA A 42 -6.07 8.52 18.22
C ALA A 42 -4.68 8.50 18.88
N ASP A 43 -3.97 7.36 18.78
CA ASP A 43 -2.60 7.21 19.28
C ASP A 43 -1.55 7.59 18.22
N SER A 44 -1.97 7.79 16.96
CA SER A 44 -1.09 8.17 15.85
C SER A 44 -0.79 9.67 15.86
N LYS A 45 0.47 10.02 15.69
CA LYS A 45 0.92 11.40 15.50
C LYS A 45 0.82 11.85 14.05
N ILE A 46 0.88 10.89 13.13
CA ILE A 46 0.91 11.16 11.69
C ILE A 46 -0.50 11.12 11.09
N PHE A 47 -1.28 10.10 11.43
CA PHE A 47 -2.64 9.89 10.92
C PHE A 47 -3.67 9.73 12.05
N PRO A 48 -3.99 10.81 12.76
CA PRO A 48 -4.97 10.77 13.86
C PRO A 48 -6.41 10.52 13.41
N GLY A 49 -6.68 10.73 12.11
CA GLY A 49 -7.95 10.46 11.47
C GLY A 49 -8.72 11.70 11.04
N ILE A 50 -9.19 11.67 9.80
CA ILE A 50 -10.04 12.72 9.22
C ILE A 50 -11.26 12.13 8.51
N THR A 51 -12.25 12.98 8.28
CA THR A 51 -13.40 12.70 7.44
C THR A 51 -13.87 13.97 6.74
N LYS A 52 -14.45 13.80 5.55
CA LYS A 52 -15.14 14.88 4.83
C LYS A 52 -16.56 15.15 5.35
N VAL A 53 -17.11 14.27 6.16
CA VAL A 53 -18.46 14.41 6.71
C VAL A 53 -18.42 15.40 7.88
N PRO A 54 -19.17 16.51 7.82
CA PRO A 54 -19.29 17.43 8.97
C PRO A 54 -19.81 16.71 10.22
N PRO A 55 -19.53 17.20 11.43
CA PRO A 55 -20.00 16.58 12.69
C PRO A 55 -21.50 16.31 12.72
N ASP A 56 -22.31 17.23 12.19
CA ASP A 56 -23.78 17.13 12.15
C ASP A 56 -24.29 16.77 10.73
N GLY A 57 -23.40 16.33 9.83
CA GLY A 57 -23.72 15.99 8.46
C GLY A 57 -24.24 14.56 8.29
N PRO A 58 -25.02 14.29 7.23
CA PRO A 58 -25.48 12.94 6.94
C PRO A 58 -24.33 12.02 6.54
N ALA A 59 -24.43 10.72 6.84
CA ALA A 59 -23.39 9.73 6.53
C ALA A 59 -23.02 9.65 5.04
N ASN A 60 -23.94 9.99 4.15
CA ASN A 60 -23.75 10.04 2.70
C ASN A 60 -23.46 11.46 2.18
N TYR A 61 -22.93 12.34 3.04
CA TYR A 61 -22.55 13.70 2.65
C TYR A 61 -21.59 13.71 1.46
N VAL A 62 -21.91 14.54 0.48
CA VAL A 62 -21.06 14.82 -0.68
C VAL A 62 -20.62 16.28 -0.60
N PRO A 63 -19.31 16.58 -0.55
CA PRO A 63 -18.85 17.96 -0.58
C PRO A 63 -19.31 18.68 -1.85
N PRO A 64 -19.73 19.95 -1.75
CA PRO A 64 -20.15 20.73 -2.92
C PRO A 64 -18.99 21.07 -3.87
N ASP A 65 -17.76 21.12 -3.33
CA ASP A 65 -16.51 21.28 -4.08
C ASP A 65 -15.60 20.10 -3.81
N LEU A 66 -15.30 19.31 -4.83
CA LEU A 66 -14.41 18.15 -4.75
C LEU A 66 -12.93 18.50 -4.91
N THR A 67 -12.62 19.76 -5.27
CA THR A 67 -11.22 20.23 -5.41
C THR A 67 -10.66 20.80 -4.12
N ASN A 68 -11.54 21.28 -3.23
CA ASN A 68 -11.16 21.85 -1.94
C ASN A 68 -12.11 21.36 -0.84
N VAL A 69 -11.90 20.11 -0.42
CA VAL A 69 -12.77 19.44 0.54
C VAL A 69 -12.37 19.79 1.96
N ALA A 70 -13.29 20.39 2.71
CA ALA A 70 -13.12 20.57 4.15
C ALA A 70 -13.05 19.22 4.85
N THR A 71 -12.15 19.11 5.84
CA THR A 71 -11.97 17.89 6.62
C THR A 71 -12.16 18.15 8.11
N TYR A 72 -12.65 17.15 8.82
CA TYR A 72 -12.95 17.19 10.24
C TYR A 72 -12.24 16.03 10.94
N PRO A 73 -11.80 16.19 12.19
CA PRO A 73 -11.20 15.11 12.96
C PRO A 73 -12.18 13.93 13.14
N LYS A 74 -11.71 12.73 12.85
CA LYS A 74 -12.47 11.50 13.08
C LYS A 74 -11.52 10.33 13.33
N ALA A 75 -11.38 9.95 14.58
CA ALA A 75 -10.58 8.78 14.94
C ALA A 75 -11.21 7.49 14.37
N TYR A 76 -10.36 6.53 14.08
CA TYR A 76 -10.72 5.21 13.54
C TYR A 76 -9.81 4.13 14.11
N LYS A 77 -10.15 2.88 13.81
CA LYS A 77 -9.32 1.72 14.09
C LYS A 77 -8.87 1.08 12.80
N ARG A 78 -7.59 0.72 12.71
CA ARG A 78 -7.06 -0.06 11.59
C ARG A 78 -6.58 -1.42 12.04
N THR A 79 -6.81 -2.41 11.20
CA THR A 79 -6.25 -3.75 11.36
C THR A 79 -4.86 -3.78 10.72
N VAL A 80 -3.89 -4.31 11.45
CA VAL A 80 -2.59 -4.69 10.90
C VAL A 80 -2.47 -6.20 11.03
N LYS A 81 -2.34 -6.88 9.88
CA LYS A 81 -2.10 -8.32 9.81
C LYS A 81 -0.67 -8.57 9.34
N VAL A 82 0.05 -9.36 10.09
CA VAL A 82 1.46 -9.67 9.83
C VAL A 82 1.58 -11.14 9.48
N TYR A 83 2.15 -11.44 8.30
CA TYR A 83 2.58 -12.78 7.96
C TYR A 83 4.05 -12.95 8.34
N ILE A 84 4.36 -14.04 9.01
CA ILE A 84 5.69 -14.43 9.45
C ILE A 84 6.02 -15.75 8.78
N PRO A 85 7.10 -15.84 7.96
CA PRO A 85 7.42 -17.05 7.22
C PRO A 85 7.80 -18.20 8.14
N ALA A 86 7.53 -19.42 7.71
CA ALA A 86 8.03 -20.60 8.38
C ALA A 86 9.56 -20.56 8.45
N GLY A 87 10.10 -20.96 9.61
CA GLY A 87 11.56 -20.96 9.83
C GLY A 87 12.15 -19.57 10.13
N TYR A 88 11.33 -18.52 10.33
CA TYR A 88 11.85 -17.26 10.85
C TYR A 88 12.57 -17.47 12.21
N VAL A 89 13.77 -16.97 12.31
CA VAL A 89 14.57 -17.02 13.54
C VAL A 89 14.45 -15.69 14.28
N ALA A 90 13.90 -15.73 15.48
CA ALA A 90 13.72 -14.54 16.30
C ALA A 90 15.03 -13.77 16.49
N GLY A 91 14.96 -12.43 16.36
CA GLY A 91 16.12 -11.53 16.47
C GLY A 91 16.94 -11.41 15.18
N THR A 92 16.65 -12.16 14.12
CA THR A 92 17.31 -11.94 12.83
C THR A 92 16.53 -10.91 12.00
N PRO A 93 17.22 -9.90 11.40
CA PRO A 93 16.53 -8.93 10.54
C PRO A 93 15.89 -9.61 9.32
N ALA A 94 14.56 -9.53 9.21
CA ALA A 94 13.80 -10.11 8.10
C ALA A 94 13.57 -9.10 6.98
N PRO A 95 13.69 -9.49 5.71
CA PRO A 95 13.12 -8.74 4.61
C PRO A 95 11.63 -8.51 4.83
N VAL A 96 11.10 -7.39 4.34
CA VAL A 96 9.69 -7.03 4.54
C VAL A 96 9.03 -6.55 3.26
N ILE A 97 7.75 -6.89 3.10
CA ILE A 97 6.85 -6.25 2.15
C ILE A 97 5.71 -5.58 2.91
N VAL A 98 5.56 -4.26 2.70
CA VAL A 98 4.46 -3.46 3.23
C VAL A 98 3.34 -3.45 2.20
N VAL A 99 2.13 -3.83 2.61
CA VAL A 99 0.97 -3.99 1.73
C VAL A 99 -0.12 -3.03 2.14
N GLN A 100 -0.45 -2.11 1.25
CA GLN A 100 -1.53 -1.15 1.41
C GLN A 100 -2.89 -1.85 1.19
N ASP A 101 -3.96 -1.29 1.79
CA ASP A 101 -5.32 -1.81 1.74
C ASP A 101 -5.45 -3.25 2.30
N GLY A 102 -4.55 -3.64 3.23
CA GLY A 102 -4.62 -4.94 3.90
C GLY A 102 -5.88 -5.10 4.77
N PRO A 103 -6.10 -6.32 5.26
CA PRO A 103 -5.34 -7.54 5.03
C PRO A 103 -5.68 -8.23 3.70
N ASP A 104 -4.68 -8.70 2.98
CA ASP A 104 -4.87 -9.59 1.82
C ASP A 104 -4.97 -11.06 2.31
N LYS A 105 -5.99 -11.77 1.83
CA LYS A 105 -6.26 -13.17 2.24
C LYS A 105 -5.37 -14.19 1.54
N ASN A 106 -4.89 -13.88 0.34
CA ASN A 106 -4.15 -14.80 -0.52
C ASN A 106 -2.64 -14.67 -0.33
N LEU A 107 -2.15 -13.48 0.03
CA LEU A 107 -0.72 -13.20 0.11
C LEU A 107 0.04 -14.18 1.02
N PRO A 108 -0.46 -14.62 2.20
CA PRO A 108 0.22 -15.63 3.01
C PRO A 108 0.48 -16.94 2.25
N LEU A 109 -0.51 -17.45 1.53
CA LEU A 109 -0.38 -18.65 0.70
C LEU A 109 0.62 -18.45 -0.45
N VAL A 110 0.52 -17.31 -1.12
CA VAL A 110 1.45 -16.96 -2.22
C VAL A 110 2.89 -16.91 -1.72
N LEU A 111 3.11 -16.28 -0.56
CA LEU A 111 4.44 -16.21 0.05
C LEU A 111 4.95 -17.60 0.49
N ASP A 112 4.11 -18.44 1.11
CA ASP A 112 4.50 -19.81 1.44
C ASP A 112 5.01 -20.55 0.20
N ASN A 113 4.27 -20.47 -0.91
CA ASN A 113 4.60 -21.12 -2.15
C ASN A 113 5.88 -20.57 -2.81
N LEU A 114 6.03 -19.24 -2.85
CA LEU A 114 7.19 -18.58 -3.45
C LEU A 114 8.46 -18.81 -2.63
N ILE A 115 8.38 -18.77 -1.30
CA ILE A 115 9.49 -19.05 -0.39
C ILE A 115 9.92 -20.52 -0.52
N ALA A 116 8.97 -21.46 -0.51
CA ALA A 116 9.27 -22.89 -0.67
C ALA A 116 9.94 -23.21 -2.00
N ARG A 117 9.66 -22.42 -3.05
CA ARG A 117 10.28 -22.53 -4.38
C ARG A 117 11.56 -21.70 -4.54
N HIS A 118 12.03 -21.06 -3.49
CA HIS A 118 13.19 -20.13 -3.51
C HIS A 118 13.08 -19.00 -4.55
N ARG A 119 11.85 -18.56 -4.85
CA ARG A 119 11.56 -17.44 -5.77
C ARG A 119 11.66 -16.08 -5.07
N VAL A 120 11.41 -16.05 -3.77
CA VAL A 120 11.62 -14.90 -2.90
C VAL A 120 12.31 -15.36 -1.62
N PRO A 121 13.02 -14.47 -0.91
CA PRO A 121 13.57 -14.79 0.40
C PRO A 121 12.44 -15.03 1.43
N ALA A 122 12.78 -15.70 2.55
CA ALA A 122 11.87 -15.74 3.69
C ALA A 122 11.67 -14.31 4.21
N MET A 123 10.47 -13.75 3.98
CA MET A 123 10.14 -12.34 4.26
C MET A 123 8.87 -12.21 5.08
N VAL A 124 8.81 -11.18 5.89
CA VAL A 124 7.61 -10.74 6.62
C VAL A 124 6.72 -9.94 5.67
N ALA A 125 5.39 -10.12 5.74
CA ALA A 125 4.46 -9.21 5.10
C ALA A 125 3.66 -8.44 6.15
N VAL A 126 3.66 -7.13 6.06
CA VAL A 126 2.90 -6.23 6.95
C VAL A 126 1.76 -5.62 6.13
N MET A 127 0.56 -6.14 6.34
CA MET A 127 -0.65 -5.78 5.61
C MET A 127 -1.45 -4.77 6.44
N ILE A 128 -1.51 -3.54 5.97
CA ILE A 128 -2.04 -2.39 6.73
C ILE A 128 -3.38 -1.97 6.14
N GLN A 129 -4.43 -2.01 6.96
CA GLN A 129 -5.72 -1.42 6.60
C GLN A 129 -5.62 0.10 6.57
N ASN A 130 -6.22 0.75 5.56
CA ASN A 130 -6.35 2.21 5.51
C ASN A 130 -7.38 2.74 6.53
N GLY A 131 -7.42 4.07 6.70
CA GLY A 131 -8.35 4.72 7.61
C GLY A 131 -9.79 4.89 7.09
N GLY A 132 -10.07 4.37 5.90
CA GLY A 132 -11.42 4.38 5.31
C GLY A 132 -11.70 5.55 4.38
N GLY A 133 -12.83 5.44 3.71
CA GLY A 133 -13.25 6.35 2.65
C GLY A 133 -12.47 6.17 1.36
N ASP A 134 -12.67 7.10 0.43
CA ASP A 134 -11.98 7.15 -0.85
C ASP A 134 -11.86 8.59 -1.33
N ALA A 135 -10.80 8.86 -2.12
CA ALA A 135 -10.51 10.15 -2.74
C ALA A 135 -10.40 11.33 -1.75
N GLN A 136 -10.61 12.52 -2.27
CA GLN A 136 -10.41 13.79 -1.58
C GLN A 136 -11.21 13.90 -0.28
N GLY A 137 -10.54 14.34 0.80
CA GLY A 137 -11.13 14.54 2.13
C GLY A 137 -11.39 13.27 2.94
N SER A 138 -11.04 12.10 2.42
CA SER A 138 -11.03 10.84 3.17
C SER A 138 -9.69 10.57 3.84
N GLU A 139 -9.69 9.73 4.86
CA GLU A 139 -8.44 9.31 5.49
C GLU A 139 -7.57 8.50 4.53
N ARG A 140 -8.15 7.56 3.76
CA ARG A 140 -7.42 6.81 2.75
C ARG A 140 -6.81 7.72 1.69
N GLY A 141 -7.52 8.76 1.27
CA GLY A 141 -6.97 9.77 0.36
C GLY A 141 -5.77 10.49 0.98
N LEU A 142 -5.88 10.92 2.24
CA LEU A 142 -4.77 11.56 2.97
C LEU A 142 -3.56 10.64 3.11
N GLU A 143 -3.78 9.36 3.40
CA GLU A 143 -2.72 8.37 3.55
C GLU A 143 -2.00 8.07 2.22
N TYR A 144 -2.74 7.96 1.11
CA TYR A 144 -2.26 7.37 -0.12
C TYR A 144 -2.06 8.34 -1.27
N ASP A 145 -2.94 9.35 -1.42
CA ASP A 145 -2.89 10.29 -2.54
C ASP A 145 -2.12 11.58 -2.19
N THR A 146 -1.52 11.66 -0.99
CA THR A 146 -0.61 12.73 -0.61
C THR A 146 0.75 12.53 -1.27
N MET A 147 1.21 13.56 -2.00
CA MET A 147 2.52 13.54 -2.68
C MET A 147 3.65 13.83 -1.70
N SER A 148 3.94 12.89 -0.81
CA SER A 148 4.95 13.03 0.25
C SER A 148 5.47 11.68 0.76
N GLY A 149 6.56 11.72 1.57
CA GLY A 149 7.08 10.55 2.28
C GLY A 149 6.30 10.16 3.55
N ARG A 150 5.25 10.92 3.89
CA ARG A 150 4.56 10.83 5.17
C ARG A 150 4.01 9.43 5.50
N TYR A 151 3.58 8.68 4.48
CA TYR A 151 3.11 7.31 4.70
C TYR A 151 4.27 6.36 5.05
N ALA A 152 5.45 6.54 4.46
CA ALA A 152 6.64 5.79 4.86
C ALA A 152 7.04 6.14 6.29
N ASP A 153 7.03 7.42 6.66
CA ASP A 153 7.32 7.86 8.04
C ASP A 153 6.37 7.22 9.07
N PHE A 154 5.09 7.13 8.72
CA PHE A 154 4.09 6.44 9.54
C PHE A 154 4.43 4.95 9.72
N VAL A 155 4.77 4.26 8.64
CA VAL A 155 5.14 2.84 8.69
C VAL A 155 6.37 2.63 9.56
N GLU A 156 7.40 3.46 9.38
CA GLU A 156 8.66 3.35 10.14
C GLU A 156 8.48 3.67 11.62
N SER A 157 7.81 4.77 11.94
CA SER A 157 7.78 5.29 13.31
C SER A 157 6.63 4.75 14.17
N GLU A 158 5.55 4.30 13.56
CA GLU A 158 4.35 3.90 14.30
C GLU A 158 3.96 2.43 14.06
N VAL A 159 4.07 1.92 12.81
CA VAL A 159 3.64 0.54 12.50
C VAL A 159 4.71 -0.48 12.87
N PHE A 160 5.94 -0.32 12.39
CA PHE A 160 7.02 -1.30 12.61
C PHE A 160 7.35 -1.52 14.08
N PRO A 161 7.43 -0.50 14.95
CA PRO A 161 7.64 -0.75 16.38
C PRO A 161 6.54 -1.63 17.02
N LEU A 162 5.29 -1.48 16.57
CA LEU A 162 4.18 -2.33 17.04
C LEU A 162 4.24 -3.74 16.44
N VAL A 163 4.66 -3.87 15.18
CA VAL A 163 4.89 -5.17 14.53
C VAL A 163 5.98 -5.94 15.28
N GLU A 164 7.12 -5.33 15.53
CA GLU A 164 8.23 -5.96 16.26
C GLU A 164 7.82 -6.37 17.67
N LYS A 165 7.14 -5.47 18.40
CA LYS A 165 6.66 -5.72 19.76
C LYS A 165 5.63 -6.84 19.83
N ASN A 166 4.62 -6.83 18.95
CA ASN A 166 3.48 -7.73 19.04
C ASN A 166 3.75 -9.09 18.38
N CYS A 167 4.61 -9.13 17.36
CA CYS A 167 4.84 -10.32 16.55
C CYS A 167 6.21 -11.00 16.84
N GLY A 168 7.10 -10.36 17.59
CA GLY A 168 8.42 -10.88 17.91
C GLY A 168 9.33 -11.04 16.69
N VAL A 169 9.17 -10.15 15.70
CA VAL A 169 10.00 -10.08 14.51
C VAL A 169 10.92 -8.86 14.56
N THR A 170 12.03 -8.92 13.88
CA THR A 170 12.94 -7.79 13.66
C THR A 170 12.92 -7.43 12.17
N ILE A 171 12.58 -6.20 11.83
CA ILE A 171 12.52 -5.77 10.44
C ILE A 171 13.89 -5.30 9.96
N SER A 172 14.30 -5.75 8.78
CA SER A 172 15.56 -5.33 8.17
C SER A 172 15.57 -3.82 7.88
N HIS A 173 16.69 -3.16 8.15
CA HIS A 173 16.94 -1.76 7.77
C HIS A 173 17.58 -1.60 6.38
N ASP A 174 17.92 -2.71 5.72
CA ASP A 174 18.45 -2.67 4.36
C ASP A 174 17.33 -2.29 3.36
N PRO A 175 17.43 -1.17 2.63
CA PRO A 175 16.41 -0.76 1.67
C PRO A 175 16.24 -1.76 0.52
N GLU A 176 17.25 -2.58 0.21
CA GLU A 176 17.14 -3.66 -0.78
C GLU A 176 16.34 -4.88 -0.25
N ALA A 177 16.17 -4.99 1.05
CA ALA A 177 15.34 -6.00 1.69
C ALA A 177 13.90 -5.52 1.98
N ARG A 178 13.52 -4.32 1.52
CA ARG A 178 12.22 -3.71 1.78
C ARG A 178 11.46 -3.42 0.50
N ALA A 179 10.21 -3.87 0.47
CA ALA A 179 9.29 -3.65 -0.64
C ALA A 179 8.00 -2.99 -0.15
N ALA A 180 7.36 -2.23 -1.03
CA ALA A 180 6.01 -1.71 -0.85
C ALA A 180 5.11 -2.20 -1.99
N MET A 181 3.86 -2.56 -1.69
CA MET A 181 2.91 -3.09 -2.65
C MET A 181 1.51 -2.50 -2.43
N GLY A 182 0.83 -2.16 -3.53
CA GLY A 182 -0.56 -1.71 -3.45
C GLY A 182 -1.25 -1.64 -4.80
N ILE A 183 -2.55 -1.38 -4.75
CA ILE A 183 -3.45 -1.28 -5.91
C ILE A 183 -4.14 0.09 -5.86
N SER A 184 -4.40 0.71 -7.03
CA SER A 184 -5.09 2.01 -7.14
C SER A 184 -4.36 3.08 -6.31
N SER A 185 -5.02 3.81 -5.40
CA SER A 185 -4.35 4.73 -4.47
C SER A 185 -3.31 4.04 -3.60
N GLY A 186 -3.50 2.77 -3.23
CA GLY A 186 -2.47 1.98 -2.55
C GLY A 186 -1.23 1.76 -3.43
N GLY A 187 -1.41 1.66 -4.75
CA GLY A 187 -0.30 1.53 -5.70
C GLY A 187 0.56 2.78 -5.80
N ILE A 188 -0.07 3.97 -5.81
CA ILE A 188 0.70 5.23 -5.78
C ILE A 188 1.33 5.45 -4.40
N ALA A 189 0.67 5.06 -3.30
CA ALA A 189 1.27 5.11 -1.98
C ALA A 189 2.54 4.26 -1.89
N ALA A 190 2.50 3.03 -2.43
CA ALA A 190 3.67 2.15 -2.50
C ALA A 190 4.83 2.79 -3.28
N PHE A 191 4.52 3.44 -4.40
CA PHE A 191 5.53 4.16 -5.18
C PHE A 191 6.07 5.39 -4.44
N SER A 192 5.18 6.17 -3.81
CA SER A 192 5.55 7.36 -3.03
C SER A 192 6.46 7.02 -1.86
N MET A 193 6.25 5.88 -1.17
CA MET A 193 7.16 5.41 -0.13
C MET A 193 8.60 5.32 -0.64
N ALA A 194 8.81 4.66 -1.78
CA ALA A 194 10.15 4.52 -2.36
C ALA A 194 10.66 5.82 -3.01
N TRP A 195 9.78 6.62 -3.62
CA TRP A 195 10.17 7.87 -4.27
C TRP A 195 10.71 8.89 -3.29
N TYR A 196 10.03 9.08 -2.16
CA TYR A 196 10.42 10.06 -1.14
C TYR A 196 11.46 9.52 -0.17
N HIS A 197 11.50 8.19 0.06
CA HIS A 197 12.43 7.51 0.97
C HIS A 197 13.15 6.34 0.30
N PRO A 198 13.97 6.59 -0.75
CA PRO A 198 14.74 5.53 -1.42
C PRO A 198 15.84 4.92 -0.52
N GLU A 199 16.17 5.59 0.59
CA GLU A 199 17.04 5.08 1.65
C GLU A 199 16.34 4.04 2.55
N LEU A 200 14.99 3.98 2.51
CA LEU A 200 14.18 3.03 3.26
C LEU A 200 13.58 1.94 2.37
N TYR A 201 13.11 2.31 1.16
CA TYR A 201 12.41 1.39 0.26
C TYR A 201 12.97 1.50 -1.16
N ARG A 202 13.29 0.36 -1.77
CA ARG A 202 13.81 0.32 -3.15
C ARG A 202 13.05 -0.59 -4.10
N ARG A 203 12.06 -1.34 -3.59
CA ARG A 203 11.27 -2.27 -4.40
C ARG A 203 9.80 -1.92 -4.29
N VAL A 204 9.14 -1.80 -5.45
CA VAL A 204 7.75 -1.39 -5.53
C VAL A 204 6.99 -2.35 -6.43
N ILE A 205 5.81 -2.75 -5.97
CA ILE A 205 4.82 -3.43 -6.78
C ILE A 205 3.57 -2.55 -6.79
N THR A 206 3.31 -1.89 -7.92
CA THR A 206 2.18 -0.99 -8.10
C THR A 206 1.24 -1.57 -9.16
N TYR A 207 0.01 -1.91 -8.76
CA TYR A 207 -1.03 -2.39 -9.66
C TYR A 207 -2.02 -1.29 -9.94
N SER A 208 -2.23 -0.96 -11.22
CA SER A 208 -3.22 0.05 -11.64
C SER A 208 -3.19 1.30 -10.74
N GLY A 209 -1.99 1.79 -10.43
CA GLY A 209 -1.78 2.92 -9.52
C GLY A 209 -2.50 4.18 -9.99
N THR A 210 -3.00 4.98 -9.06
CA THR A 210 -3.77 6.22 -9.33
C THR A 210 -2.81 7.36 -9.73
N TYR A 211 -2.09 7.19 -10.85
CA TYR A 211 -1.19 8.20 -11.44
C TYR A 211 -1.99 9.20 -12.28
N VAL A 212 -3.04 9.77 -11.68
CA VAL A 212 -4.00 10.67 -12.32
C VAL A 212 -4.07 12.00 -11.56
N ASN A 213 -4.79 12.96 -12.09
CA ASN A 213 -5.02 14.25 -11.45
C ASN A 213 -5.91 14.09 -10.20
N GLN A 214 -5.30 13.57 -9.14
CA GLN A 214 -5.92 13.34 -7.84
C GLN A 214 -4.88 13.61 -6.75
N ALA A 215 -5.18 14.57 -5.87
CA ALA A 215 -4.37 14.89 -4.71
C ALA A 215 -5.25 14.99 -3.46
N SER A 216 -4.73 14.55 -2.32
CA SER A 216 -5.45 14.64 -1.04
C SER A 216 -4.46 14.75 0.13
N PRO A 217 -4.32 15.95 0.75
CA PRO A 217 -4.92 17.22 0.34
C PRO A 217 -4.30 17.79 -0.93
N THR A 218 -4.93 18.81 -1.53
CA THR A 218 -4.33 19.56 -2.62
C THR A 218 -3.09 20.31 -2.13
N ASP A 219 -1.96 20.12 -2.79
CA ASP A 219 -0.70 20.82 -2.52
C ASP A 219 -0.33 21.71 -3.74
N PRO A 220 -0.10 23.03 -3.54
CA PRO A 220 0.32 23.91 -4.64
C PRO A 220 1.61 23.48 -5.36
N LYS A 221 2.47 22.68 -4.71
CA LYS A 221 3.71 22.16 -5.30
C LYS A 221 3.47 20.94 -6.19
N THR A 222 2.38 20.20 -5.94
CA THR A 222 1.98 19.00 -6.66
C THR A 222 0.47 19.02 -6.88
N PRO A 223 -0.05 20.02 -7.61
CA PRO A 223 -1.49 20.29 -7.68
C PRO A 223 -2.27 19.17 -8.36
N HIS A 224 -1.63 18.38 -9.20
CA HIS A 224 -2.25 17.27 -9.93
C HIS A 224 -2.01 15.90 -9.25
N GLY A 225 -1.52 15.87 -8.00
CA GLY A 225 -1.34 14.61 -7.28
C GLY A 225 -0.44 13.62 -8.03
N GLY A 226 -0.90 12.38 -8.17
CA GLY A 226 -0.14 11.31 -8.81
C GLY A 226 0.25 11.56 -10.26
N TRP A 227 -0.45 12.43 -10.97
CA TRP A 227 -0.10 12.88 -12.31
C TRP A 227 1.29 13.52 -12.37
N GLU A 228 1.72 14.21 -11.31
CA GLU A 228 3.01 14.87 -11.23
C GLU A 228 4.20 13.94 -11.42
N TYR A 229 4.05 12.64 -11.13
CA TYR A 229 5.16 11.70 -11.31
C TYR A 229 5.63 11.63 -12.76
N HIS A 230 4.74 11.49 -13.72
CA HIS A 230 5.13 11.39 -15.12
C HIS A 230 5.29 12.74 -15.80
N GLU A 231 4.62 13.79 -15.30
CA GLU A 231 4.68 15.13 -15.90
C GLU A 231 5.93 15.90 -15.46
N HIS A 232 6.28 15.83 -14.19
CA HIS A 232 7.33 16.65 -13.62
C HIS A 232 8.36 15.88 -12.77
N LEU A 233 7.89 15.06 -11.81
CA LEU A 233 8.78 14.53 -10.80
C LEU A 233 9.82 13.57 -11.35
N ILE A 234 9.43 12.61 -12.20
CA ILE A 234 10.38 11.68 -12.80
C ILE A 234 11.26 12.38 -13.83
N PRO A 235 10.72 13.16 -14.81
CA PRO A 235 11.55 13.81 -15.83
C PRO A 235 12.54 14.84 -15.29
N GLN A 236 12.21 15.52 -14.20
CA GLN A 236 13.00 16.65 -13.68
C GLN A 236 13.92 16.30 -12.52
N ASN A 237 13.94 15.05 -12.06
CA ASN A 237 14.79 14.62 -10.96
C ASN A 237 15.82 13.58 -11.41
N PRO A 238 16.98 13.51 -10.73
CA PRO A 238 17.93 12.43 -10.95
C PRO A 238 17.32 11.05 -10.74
N THR A 239 17.83 10.05 -11.49
CA THR A 239 17.41 8.66 -11.32
C THR A 239 17.57 8.21 -9.87
N LYS A 240 16.50 7.67 -9.30
CA LYS A 240 16.51 7.11 -7.95
C LYS A 240 16.79 5.61 -8.00
N PRO A 241 17.45 5.02 -6.97
CA PRO A 241 17.80 3.59 -6.94
C PRO A 241 16.57 2.73 -6.55
N ILE A 242 15.45 2.91 -7.24
CA ILE A 242 14.19 2.18 -7.01
C ILE A 242 13.89 1.26 -8.20
N ARG A 243 13.25 0.12 -7.91
CA ARG A 243 12.76 -0.84 -8.90
C ARG A 243 11.24 -0.95 -8.79
N VAL A 244 10.57 -0.79 -9.92
CA VAL A 244 9.10 -0.81 -10.02
C VAL A 244 8.68 -1.93 -10.95
#